data_787b82e2a2f0792179ee75e758db7e14
#
_entry.id   787b82e2a2f0792179ee75e758db7e14
#
_cell.length_a   1.000
_cell.length_b   1.000
_cell.length_c   1.000
_cell.angle_alpha   90.00
_cell.angle_beta   90.00
_cell.angle_gamma   90.00
#
_symmetry.space_group_name_H-M   'P 1'
#
loop_
_entity.id
_entity.type
_entity.pdbx_description
1 polymer ?
#
loop_
_entity_poly.entity_id
_entity_poly.type
_entity_poly.pdbx_seq_one_letter_code
_entity_poly.pdbx_strand_id
1 'polypeptide(L)'
;ENPCLYALNKKTGQIKWSTPRESEAEKNFSFCTPIIVEIDGAVQIVSPASDFVFGYDLNGNQIWKFNYPNGYSVVPRPIFHQGLIYISSGYDSPVFYAIKLGGRGDITKSNLVWKTRKGAPRNSSPVVVNDLLFMAADHGVVSCLNAKTGQLIWM
;
A
#
# COMPACT_ATOMS: atom_id res chain seq x y z
N GLU A 1 -4.90 -4.06 -22.01
CA GLU A 1 -3.53 -4.44 -21.58
C GLU A 1 -3.60 -4.84 -20.11
N ASN A 2 -2.93 -5.92 -19.75
CA ASN A 2 -2.86 -6.34 -18.35
C ASN A 2 -1.92 -5.40 -17.58
N PRO A 3 -2.28 -4.93 -16.39
CA PRO A 3 -1.42 -4.08 -15.58
C PRO A 3 -0.16 -4.85 -15.16
N CYS A 4 1.00 -4.21 -15.34
CA CYS A 4 2.29 -4.80 -15.01
C CYS A 4 3.11 -3.90 -14.07
N LEU A 5 3.95 -4.53 -13.26
CA LEU A 5 5.05 -3.85 -12.57
C LEU A 5 6.31 -4.02 -13.42
N TYR A 6 7.02 -2.92 -13.67
CA TYR A 6 8.24 -2.89 -14.46
C TYR A 6 9.43 -2.45 -13.62
N ALA A 7 10.58 -3.11 -13.80
CA ALA A 7 11.86 -2.56 -13.38
C ALA A 7 12.64 -2.08 -14.60
N LEU A 8 13.12 -0.85 -14.53
CA LEU A 8 13.88 -0.22 -15.59
C LEU A 8 15.32 0.04 -15.16
N ASN A 9 16.23 -0.07 -16.11
CA ASN A 9 17.57 0.47 -15.90
C ASN A 9 17.47 1.99 -15.86
N LYS A 10 17.80 2.61 -14.71
CA LYS A 10 17.65 4.06 -14.48
C LYS A 10 18.50 4.94 -15.39
N LYS A 11 19.55 4.40 -16.02
CA LYS A 11 20.43 5.13 -16.95
C LYS A 11 19.98 5.02 -18.41
N THR A 12 19.48 3.83 -18.81
CA THR A 12 19.19 3.54 -20.23
C THR A 12 17.69 3.47 -20.52
N GLY A 13 16.83 3.35 -19.49
CA GLY A 13 15.39 3.14 -19.62
C GLY A 13 15.00 1.71 -20.08
N GLN A 14 15.96 0.83 -20.33
CA GLN A 14 15.67 -0.53 -20.76
C GLN A 14 14.96 -1.33 -19.66
N ILE A 15 13.98 -2.12 -20.06
CA ILE A 15 13.25 -3.03 -19.16
C ILE A 15 14.20 -4.12 -18.69
N LYS A 16 14.35 -4.26 -17.38
CA LYS A 16 15.08 -5.36 -16.75
C LYS A 16 14.20 -6.59 -16.55
N TRP A 17 12.98 -6.35 -16.08
CA TRP A 17 11.94 -7.35 -15.94
C TRP A 17 10.56 -6.68 -15.90
N SER A 18 9.53 -7.47 -16.19
CA SER A 18 8.14 -7.07 -16.02
C SER A 18 7.35 -8.21 -15.37
N THR A 19 6.51 -7.89 -14.42
CA THR A 19 5.64 -8.86 -13.74
C THR A 19 4.19 -8.44 -13.90
N PRO A 20 3.34 -9.27 -14.52
CA PRO A 20 1.91 -9.03 -14.58
C PRO A 20 1.32 -8.98 -13.16
N ARG A 21 0.37 -8.09 -12.94
CA ARG A 21 -0.42 -8.04 -11.70
C ARG A 21 -1.68 -8.85 -11.91
N GLU A 22 -1.76 -10.00 -11.28
CA GLU A 22 -2.94 -10.85 -11.34
C GLU A 22 -4.04 -10.26 -10.45
N SER A 23 -4.93 -9.48 -11.06
CA SER A 23 -6.12 -8.91 -10.44
C SER A 23 -7.30 -9.08 -11.39
N GLU A 24 -8.40 -9.60 -10.87
CA GLU A 24 -9.69 -9.67 -11.56
C GLU A 24 -10.55 -8.43 -11.30
N ALA A 25 -9.94 -7.34 -10.81
CA ALA A 25 -10.62 -6.10 -10.49
C ALA A 25 -11.31 -5.52 -11.74
N GLU A 26 -12.59 -5.19 -11.62
CA GLU A 26 -13.36 -4.55 -12.69
C GLU A 26 -12.73 -3.21 -13.12
N LYS A 27 -12.22 -2.45 -12.14
CA LYS A 27 -11.51 -1.18 -12.35
C LYS A 27 -10.03 -1.38 -12.11
N ASN A 28 -9.28 -1.73 -13.15
CA ASN A 28 -7.93 -2.24 -13.05
C ASN A 28 -6.84 -1.16 -13.27
N PHE A 29 -6.86 -0.08 -12.49
CA PHE A 29 -5.87 0.99 -12.56
C PHE A 29 -5.48 1.50 -11.16
N SER A 30 -4.21 1.84 -11.01
CA SER A 30 -3.61 2.41 -9.79
C SER A 30 -2.52 3.39 -10.18
N PHE A 31 -2.46 4.53 -9.49
CA PHE A 31 -1.52 5.62 -9.73
C PHE A 31 -0.46 5.74 -8.62
N CYS A 32 -0.47 4.80 -7.70
CA CYS A 32 0.36 4.83 -6.51
C CYS A 32 1.83 4.58 -6.84
N THR A 33 2.71 5.36 -6.23
CA THR A 33 4.16 5.13 -6.27
C THR A 33 4.53 3.95 -5.38
N PRO A 34 5.17 2.89 -5.92
CA PRO A 34 5.69 1.80 -5.11
C PRO A 34 6.76 2.29 -4.14
N ILE A 35 6.94 1.58 -3.03
CA ILE A 35 8.04 1.83 -2.09
C ILE A 35 8.92 0.60 -1.94
N ILE A 36 10.17 0.85 -1.56
CA ILE A 36 11.12 -0.20 -1.18
C ILE A 36 11.17 -0.24 0.35
N VAL A 37 11.09 -1.44 0.91
CA VAL A 37 11.16 -1.70 2.34
C VAL A 37 12.17 -2.81 2.60
N GLU A 38 12.75 -2.84 3.79
CA GLU A 38 13.57 -3.94 4.26
C GLU A 38 12.91 -4.60 5.47
N ILE A 39 12.70 -5.91 5.40
CA ILE A 39 12.09 -6.73 6.45
C ILE A 39 12.95 -7.99 6.62
N ASP A 40 13.36 -8.24 7.86
CA ASP A 40 14.16 -9.42 8.22
C ASP A 40 15.41 -9.63 7.33
N GLY A 41 16.07 -8.52 6.97
CA GLY A 41 17.23 -8.50 6.08
C GLY A 41 16.92 -8.73 4.60
N ALA A 42 15.65 -8.82 4.21
CA ALA A 42 15.21 -8.95 2.82
C ALA A 42 14.59 -7.65 2.29
N VAL A 43 15.07 -7.20 1.13
CA VAL A 43 14.53 -6.02 0.45
C VAL A 43 13.31 -6.42 -0.38
N GLN A 44 12.22 -5.69 -0.23
CA GLN A 44 10.97 -5.92 -0.93
C GLN A 44 10.44 -4.64 -1.57
N ILE A 45 9.73 -4.80 -2.68
CA ILE A 45 8.98 -3.74 -3.36
C ILE A 45 7.51 -3.89 -2.98
N VAL A 46 6.93 -2.86 -2.35
CA VAL A 46 5.49 -2.83 -2.04
C VAL A 46 4.79 -1.95 -3.05
N SER A 47 3.84 -2.53 -3.78
CA SER A 47 3.12 -1.87 -4.87
C SER A 47 1.61 -2.03 -4.73
N PRO A 48 0.89 -0.98 -4.31
CA PRO A 48 -0.57 -0.98 -4.36
C PRO A 48 -1.09 -1.03 -5.80
N ALA A 49 -2.16 -1.78 -5.99
CA ALA A 49 -2.86 -1.95 -7.25
C ALA A 49 -4.38 -1.89 -7.00
N SER A 50 -5.20 -2.27 -7.98
CA SER A 50 -6.64 -2.42 -7.77
C SER A 50 -6.91 -3.71 -7.02
N ASP A 51 -7.75 -3.63 -5.98
CA ASP A 51 -8.14 -4.70 -5.06
C ASP A 51 -7.01 -5.32 -4.22
N PHE A 52 -5.75 -5.07 -4.57
CA PHE A 52 -4.62 -5.68 -3.89
C PHE A 52 -3.46 -4.71 -3.67
N VAL A 53 -2.70 -4.97 -2.62
CA VAL A 53 -1.30 -4.56 -2.54
C VAL A 53 -0.42 -5.81 -2.66
N PHE A 54 0.63 -5.70 -3.45
CA PHE A 54 1.57 -6.77 -3.71
C PHE A 54 2.94 -6.45 -3.13
N GLY A 55 3.60 -7.49 -2.61
CA GLY A 55 5.02 -7.46 -2.27
C GLY A 55 5.83 -8.31 -3.25
N TYR A 56 6.91 -7.74 -3.76
CA TYR A 56 7.81 -8.40 -4.72
C TYR A 56 9.24 -8.39 -4.20
N ASP A 57 10.04 -9.36 -4.64
CA ASP A 57 11.49 -9.30 -4.52
C ASP A 57 12.11 -8.36 -5.57
N LEU A 58 13.41 -8.15 -5.52
CA LEU A 58 14.13 -7.29 -6.48
C LEU A 58 14.20 -7.89 -7.90
N ASN A 59 13.86 -9.17 -8.07
CA ASN A 59 13.80 -9.85 -9.36
C ASN A 59 12.40 -9.81 -9.97
N GLY A 60 11.42 -9.22 -9.26
CA GLY A 60 10.04 -9.11 -9.70
C GLY A 60 9.16 -10.32 -9.35
N ASN A 61 9.67 -11.28 -8.57
CA ASN A 61 8.85 -12.39 -8.10
C ASN A 61 7.90 -11.92 -7.00
N GLN A 62 6.62 -12.24 -7.12
CA GLN A 62 5.64 -11.94 -6.10
C GLN A 62 5.91 -12.79 -4.85
N ILE A 63 6.08 -12.14 -3.72
CA ILE A 63 6.29 -12.79 -2.41
C ILE A 63 4.95 -12.98 -1.70
N TRP A 64 4.14 -11.92 -1.66
CA TRP A 64 2.86 -11.90 -0.96
C TRP A 64 1.87 -10.96 -1.66
N LYS A 65 0.58 -11.13 -1.33
CA LYS A 65 -0.49 -10.21 -1.67
C LYS A 65 -1.42 -10.00 -0.48
N PHE A 66 -2.03 -8.82 -0.40
CA PHE A 66 -3.07 -8.50 0.56
C PHE A 66 -4.27 -7.90 -0.19
N ASN A 67 -5.46 -8.46 0.02
CA ASN A 67 -6.69 -8.02 -0.64
C ASN A 67 -7.39 -6.89 0.16
N TYR A 68 -7.76 -5.83 -0.54
CA TYR A 68 -8.64 -4.76 -0.05
C TYR A 68 -9.76 -4.54 -1.08
N PRO A 69 -10.86 -5.29 -0.99
CA PRO A 69 -11.87 -5.35 -2.02
C PRO A 69 -12.46 -3.97 -2.37
N ASN A 70 -12.77 -3.76 -3.65
CA ASN A 70 -13.26 -2.51 -4.24
C ASN A 70 -12.29 -1.33 -4.16
N GLY A 71 -11.02 -1.59 -3.96
CA GLY A 71 -9.97 -0.57 -4.01
C GLY A 71 -9.47 -0.35 -5.43
N TYR A 72 -9.45 0.90 -5.89
CA TYR A 72 -8.93 1.28 -7.20
C TYR A 72 -8.52 2.76 -7.21
N SER A 73 -7.88 3.21 -8.28
CA SER A 73 -7.34 4.58 -8.38
C SER A 73 -6.52 4.97 -7.15
N VAL A 74 -5.72 4.04 -6.65
CA VAL A 74 -4.90 4.27 -5.46
C VAL A 74 -3.85 5.32 -5.78
N VAL A 75 -3.85 6.43 -5.04
CA VAL A 75 -2.92 7.56 -5.21
C VAL A 75 -1.98 7.69 -4.01
N PRO A 76 -2.45 7.58 -2.74
CA PRO A 76 -1.61 7.80 -1.58
C PRO A 76 -0.42 6.85 -1.56
N ARG A 77 0.78 7.41 -1.43
CA ARG A 77 2.00 6.62 -1.31
C ARG A 77 1.97 5.81 -0.01
N PRO A 78 2.29 4.51 -0.04
CA PRO A 78 2.43 3.71 1.18
C PRO A 78 3.50 4.27 2.12
N ILE A 79 3.32 4.06 3.41
CA ILE A 79 4.34 4.36 4.42
C ILE A 79 4.73 3.07 5.12
N PHE A 80 6.02 2.87 5.30
CA PHE A 80 6.55 1.80 6.13
C PHE A 80 7.07 2.37 7.44
N HIS A 81 6.64 1.81 8.56
CA HIS A 81 7.11 2.19 9.89
C HIS A 81 7.01 1.00 10.85
N GLN A 82 8.12 0.66 11.50
CA GLN A 82 8.21 -0.39 12.54
C GLN A 82 7.54 -1.73 12.16
N GLY A 83 7.82 -2.24 10.95
CA GLY A 83 7.30 -3.51 10.47
C GLY A 83 5.85 -3.46 9.95
N LEU A 84 5.18 -2.31 9.99
CA LEU A 84 3.85 -2.08 9.44
C LEU A 84 3.94 -1.27 8.14
N ILE A 85 3.11 -1.66 7.17
CA ILE A 85 2.83 -0.86 5.98
C ILE A 85 1.44 -0.24 6.10
N TYR A 86 1.36 1.06 5.82
CA TYR A 86 0.11 1.81 5.85
C TYR A 86 -0.28 2.17 4.42
N ILE A 87 -1.52 1.83 4.04
CA ILE A 87 -2.05 2.05 2.69
C ILE A 87 -3.49 2.55 2.75
N SER A 88 -3.88 3.33 1.74
CA SER A 88 -5.29 3.63 1.45
C SER A 88 -5.74 2.78 0.25
N SER A 89 -6.98 2.29 0.28
CA SER A 89 -7.54 1.55 -0.85
C SER A 89 -7.95 2.42 -2.05
N GLY A 90 -7.80 3.74 -1.94
CA GLY A 90 -8.02 4.67 -3.05
C GLY A 90 -9.41 5.28 -3.12
N TYR A 91 -9.98 5.37 -4.34
CA TYR A 91 -11.13 6.20 -4.68
C TYR A 91 -12.48 5.69 -4.12
N ASP A 92 -13.56 6.47 -4.30
CA ASP A 92 -14.93 6.28 -3.81
C ASP A 92 -15.05 6.20 -2.29
N SER A 93 -14.86 5.03 -1.71
CA SER A 93 -15.01 4.78 -0.27
C SER A 93 -13.71 4.27 0.34
N PRO A 94 -12.70 5.15 0.52
CA PRO A 94 -11.38 4.71 0.96
C PRO A 94 -11.44 4.03 2.32
N VAL A 95 -10.65 2.98 2.43
CA VAL A 95 -10.34 2.33 3.69
C VAL A 95 -8.83 2.42 3.89
N PHE A 96 -8.43 2.83 5.05
CA PHE A 96 -7.03 2.90 5.44
C PHE A 96 -6.65 1.66 6.24
N TYR A 97 -5.56 1.02 5.88
CA TYR A 97 -5.10 -0.24 6.45
C TYR A 97 -3.72 -0.09 7.05
N ALA A 98 -3.49 -0.73 8.20
CA ALA A 98 -2.18 -1.08 8.71
C ALA A 98 -1.99 -2.58 8.60
N ILE A 99 -0.96 -3.00 7.88
CA ILE A 99 -0.67 -4.39 7.55
C ILE A 99 0.72 -4.71 8.08
N LYS A 100 0.86 -5.78 8.85
CA LYS A 100 2.16 -6.27 9.28
C LYS A 100 2.88 -6.91 8.10
N LEU A 101 4.08 -6.44 7.79
CA LEU A 101 4.89 -7.09 6.76
C LEU A 101 5.52 -8.39 7.27
N GLY A 102 5.84 -9.27 6.31
CA GLY A 102 6.33 -10.61 6.56
C GLY A 102 5.31 -11.67 6.09
N GLY A 103 5.78 -12.92 5.93
CA GLY A 103 4.97 -14.00 5.38
C GLY A 103 5.06 -14.11 3.86
N ARG A 104 4.33 -15.09 3.29
CA ARG A 104 4.28 -15.40 1.85
C ARG A 104 2.86 -15.74 1.42
N GLY A 105 2.57 -15.60 0.13
CA GLY A 105 1.26 -15.91 -0.45
C GLY A 105 0.19 -14.88 -0.07
N ASP A 106 -1.02 -15.32 0.19
CA ASP A 106 -2.11 -14.43 0.62
C ASP A 106 -2.05 -14.17 2.12
N ILE A 107 -1.67 -12.94 2.48
CA ILE A 107 -1.54 -12.49 3.87
C ILE A 107 -2.74 -11.67 4.37
N THR A 108 -3.84 -11.65 3.62
CA THR A 108 -5.00 -10.80 3.91
C THR A 108 -5.57 -10.99 5.31
N LYS A 109 -5.74 -12.24 5.73
CA LYS A 109 -6.34 -12.56 7.04
C LYS A 109 -5.32 -12.55 8.17
N SER A 110 -4.09 -12.99 7.90
CA SER A 110 -3.06 -13.18 8.93
C SER A 110 -2.37 -11.90 9.35
N ASN A 111 -2.26 -10.92 8.44
CA ASN A 111 -1.38 -9.76 8.63
C ASN A 111 -2.13 -8.43 8.79
N LEU A 112 -3.46 -8.40 8.71
CA LEU A 112 -4.23 -7.20 9.03
C LEU A 112 -4.09 -6.87 10.53
N VAL A 113 -3.53 -5.69 10.85
CA VAL A 113 -3.42 -5.21 12.23
C VAL A 113 -4.63 -4.39 12.60
N TRP A 114 -4.94 -3.36 11.81
CA TRP A 114 -6.15 -2.55 11.95
C TRP A 114 -6.54 -1.89 10.63
N LYS A 115 -7.78 -1.41 10.57
CA LYS A 115 -8.29 -0.60 9.46
C LYS A 115 -9.28 0.43 9.93
N THR A 116 -9.40 1.53 9.19
CA THR A 116 -10.41 2.57 9.44
C THR A 116 -10.92 3.17 8.13
N ARG A 117 -12.17 3.61 8.12
CA ARG A 117 -12.74 4.48 7.08
C ARG A 117 -12.71 5.95 7.49
N LYS A 118 -12.65 6.20 8.81
CA LYS A 118 -12.73 7.55 9.35
C LYS A 118 -11.46 8.33 9.00
N GLY A 119 -11.61 9.42 8.25
CA GLY A 119 -10.49 10.25 7.82
C GLY A 119 -9.57 9.61 6.78
N ALA A 120 -9.94 8.47 6.18
CA ALA A 120 -9.13 7.81 5.17
C ALA A 120 -8.98 8.70 3.92
N PRO A 121 -7.74 8.98 3.46
CA PRO A 121 -7.51 9.83 2.30
C PRO A 121 -7.74 9.09 0.99
N ARG A 122 -8.24 9.79 -0.04
CA ARG A 122 -8.28 9.31 -1.42
C ARG A 122 -6.98 9.62 -2.16
N ASN A 123 -6.46 10.83 -1.97
CA ASN A 123 -5.34 11.36 -2.77
C ASN A 123 -4.10 11.71 -1.93
N SER A 124 -4.27 12.27 -0.72
CA SER A 124 -3.15 12.70 0.08
C SER A 124 -2.40 11.52 0.72
N SER A 125 -1.08 11.58 0.66
CA SER A 125 -0.24 10.60 1.35
C SER A 125 -0.19 10.91 2.85
N PRO A 126 -0.33 9.89 3.71
CA PRO A 126 -0.22 10.05 5.15
C PRO A 126 1.24 10.29 5.57
N VAL A 127 1.45 10.67 6.82
CA VAL A 127 2.78 10.84 7.42
C VAL A 127 2.80 10.16 8.77
N VAL A 128 3.89 9.47 9.10
CA VAL A 128 4.14 8.93 10.44
C VAL A 128 5.32 9.69 11.06
N VAL A 129 5.11 10.19 12.27
CA VAL A 129 6.13 10.84 13.09
C VAL A 129 6.12 10.19 14.46
N ASN A 130 7.21 9.54 14.84
CA ASN A 130 7.26 8.65 15.99
C ASN A 130 6.16 7.58 15.89
N ASP A 131 5.25 7.47 16.86
CA ASP A 131 4.13 6.54 16.83
C ASP A 131 2.78 7.21 16.46
N LEU A 132 2.83 8.41 15.89
CA LEU A 132 1.67 9.18 15.46
C LEU A 132 1.52 9.13 13.94
N LEU A 133 0.35 8.70 13.48
CA LEU A 133 -0.04 8.67 12.08
C LEU A 133 -0.97 9.87 11.79
N PHE A 134 -0.59 10.69 10.82
CA PHE A 134 -1.38 11.83 10.36
C PHE A 134 -1.94 11.54 8.98
N MET A 135 -3.23 11.78 8.81
CA MET A 135 -3.95 11.67 7.55
C MET A 135 -4.73 12.94 7.28
N ALA A 136 -4.79 13.36 6.02
CA ALA A 136 -5.64 14.45 5.56
C ALA A 136 -6.66 13.91 4.54
N ALA A 137 -7.92 13.90 4.89
CA ALA A 137 -8.98 13.52 3.97
C ALA A 137 -9.25 14.64 2.94
N ASP A 138 -9.72 14.27 1.76
CA ASP A 138 -9.92 15.19 0.64
C ASP A 138 -10.94 16.30 0.90
N HIS A 139 -11.80 16.12 1.90
CA HIS A 139 -12.75 17.14 2.36
C HIS A 139 -12.20 18.06 3.47
N GLY A 140 -10.87 18.09 3.65
CA GLY A 140 -10.18 19.05 4.52
C GLY A 140 -10.05 18.62 5.99
N VAL A 141 -10.49 17.43 6.36
CA VAL A 141 -10.33 16.92 7.73
C VAL A 141 -8.97 16.28 7.91
N VAL A 142 -8.24 16.72 8.93
CA VAL A 142 -6.97 16.14 9.36
C VAL A 142 -7.21 15.26 10.59
N SER A 143 -6.61 14.09 10.61
CA SER A 143 -6.72 13.12 11.71
C SER A 143 -5.35 12.74 12.23
N CYS A 144 -5.24 12.55 13.54
CA CYS A 144 -4.08 11.94 14.19
C CYS A 144 -4.50 10.64 14.88
N LEU A 145 -3.80 9.56 14.57
CA LEU A 145 -4.04 8.24 15.13
C LEU A 145 -2.76 7.70 15.78
N ASN A 146 -2.92 6.81 16.73
CA ASN A 146 -1.82 5.95 17.15
C ASN A 146 -1.49 4.97 15.99
N ALA A 147 -0.27 5.01 15.49
CA ALA A 147 0.13 4.22 14.33
C ALA A 147 0.01 2.70 14.56
N LYS A 148 0.33 2.22 15.77
CA LYS A 148 0.30 0.79 16.10
C LYS A 148 -1.12 0.24 16.24
N THR A 149 -2.02 1.01 16.84
CA THR A 149 -3.36 0.52 17.23
C THR A 149 -4.50 1.04 16.35
N GLY A 150 -4.25 2.11 15.57
CA GLY A 150 -5.30 2.81 14.80
C GLY A 150 -6.25 3.63 15.67
N GLN A 151 -5.98 3.76 16.97
CA GLN A 151 -6.81 4.56 17.88
C GLN A 151 -6.74 6.04 17.48
N LEU A 152 -7.91 6.65 17.28
CA LEU A 152 -8.01 8.08 17.00
C LEU A 152 -7.62 8.88 18.24
N ILE A 153 -6.68 9.81 18.06
CA ILE A 153 -6.23 10.75 19.11
C ILE A 153 -7.00 12.06 18.99
N TRP A 154 -7.05 12.61 17.77
CA TRP A 154 -7.87 13.77 17.45
C TRP A 154 -8.21 13.85 15.95
N MET A 155 -9.21 14.66 15.63
CA MET A 155 -9.66 14.95 14.27
C MET A 155 -10.19 16.38 14.21
#